data_50a33ff707b6fc8eb9913a3f36ea3513
#
_entry.id   50a33ff707b6fc8eb9913a3f36ea3513
#
_cell.length_a   1.000
_cell.length_b   1.000
_cell.length_c   1.000
_cell.angle_alpha   90.00
_cell.angle_beta   90.00
_cell.angle_gamma   90.00
#
_symmetry.space_group_name_H-M   'P 1'
#
loop_
_entity.id
_entity.type
_entity.pdbx_description
1 polymer ?
#
loop_
_entity_poly.entity_id
_entity_poly.type
_entity_poly.pdbx_seq_one_letter_code
_entity_poly.pdbx_strand_id
1 'polypeptide(L)'
;MTCADNRLLTAAEALPPRLRAAITPEERAYIAAIEGRGGLPFAATPYFASLAEPDQADPIRRQFFPDPREELPDPFALEDPLGEARYLAAPRLVHQYRDRALLLAGGRCAGYCRHCFRRVWVGVPRPFVTDAELDPIIAYLAAHREIREVLVSGGDPLTASDGVLERLFRRLREAAVPGGGVPISLRVCTRVPVTDPRRLTGAAIGLFSRYKPLRMAVHINHPRELAPEARRALAACVAAGIPVLVQTVLLQGVNDDAAILADLFRECRGLGLTPYYLFQLDLAPGTAHFRTALKRGLSLHRELRNLLGADCPVYAVDLPGGGGKIRLDENSIAGEGEEPEGPVYYLKGPDGSLWAYPRR
;
A
#
# COMPACT_ATOMS: atom_id res chain seq x y z
N MET A 1 1.39 16.20 17.02
CA MET A 1 1.04 16.72 15.68
C MET A 1 0.27 15.63 14.96
N THR A 2 -0.83 15.95 14.33
CA THR A 2 -1.56 15.04 13.43
C THR A 2 -1.13 15.37 11.99
N CYS A 3 -1.21 14.42 11.04
CA CYS A 3 -1.13 14.76 9.61
C CYS A 3 -2.15 15.86 9.20
N ALA A 4 -3.10 16.19 10.07
CA ALA A 4 -4.08 17.25 9.87
C ALA A 4 -3.47 18.66 9.90
N ASP A 5 -2.30 18.85 10.52
CA ASP A 5 -1.62 20.16 10.53
C ASP A 5 -0.88 20.46 9.21
N ASN A 6 -0.69 19.45 8.36
CA ASN A 6 -0.21 19.60 6.99
C ASN A 6 -1.44 19.59 6.06
N ARG A 7 -1.92 20.79 5.71
CA ARG A 7 -3.04 20.95 4.78
C ARG A 7 -2.71 20.24 3.48
N LEU A 8 -3.45 19.18 3.16
CA LEU A 8 -3.28 18.46 1.90
C LEU A 8 -3.55 19.40 0.72
N LEU A 9 -2.77 19.22 -0.33
CA LEU A 9 -3.00 19.84 -1.62
C LEU A 9 -4.08 19.01 -2.32
N THR A 10 -5.27 19.58 -2.48
CA THR A 10 -6.45 18.87 -3.05
C THR A 10 -6.91 19.48 -4.37
N ALA A 11 -6.25 20.54 -4.83
CA ALA A 11 -6.55 21.22 -6.08
C ALA A 11 -5.27 21.56 -6.84
N ALA A 12 -5.37 21.67 -8.15
CA ALA A 12 -4.26 22.02 -9.03
C ALA A 12 -3.59 23.36 -8.63
N GLU A 13 -4.39 24.32 -8.16
CA GLU A 13 -3.96 25.66 -7.75
C GLU A 13 -3.09 25.64 -6.49
N ALA A 14 -3.26 24.64 -5.64
CA ALA A 14 -2.50 24.47 -4.40
C ALA A 14 -1.10 23.87 -4.61
N LEU A 15 -0.80 23.35 -5.79
CA LEU A 15 0.48 22.74 -6.12
C LEU A 15 1.64 23.75 -6.14
N PRO A 16 2.87 23.30 -5.88
CA PRO A 16 4.07 24.11 -6.08
C PRO A 16 4.07 24.79 -7.47
N PRO A 17 4.52 26.06 -7.60
CA PRO A 17 4.42 26.82 -8.85
C PRO A 17 4.97 26.06 -10.07
N ARG A 18 6.11 25.36 -9.92
CA ARG A 18 6.72 24.58 -11.00
C ARG A 18 5.83 23.44 -11.51
N LEU A 19 5.15 22.71 -10.62
CA LEU A 19 4.23 21.65 -10.99
C LEU A 19 2.95 22.22 -11.60
N ARG A 20 2.40 23.29 -10.99
CA ARG A 20 1.22 23.96 -11.48
C ARG A 20 1.38 24.50 -12.90
N ALA A 21 2.55 25.04 -13.24
CA ALA A 21 2.86 25.54 -14.58
C ALA A 21 2.95 24.43 -15.64
N ALA A 22 3.24 23.21 -15.23
CA ALA A 22 3.38 22.03 -16.11
C ALA A 22 2.08 21.22 -16.27
N ILE A 23 0.97 21.61 -15.60
CA ILE A 23 -0.32 20.95 -15.74
C ILE A 23 -0.90 21.23 -17.12
N THR A 24 -1.21 20.18 -17.88
CA THR A 24 -1.90 20.32 -19.16
C THR A 24 -3.37 20.72 -18.98
N PRO A 25 -4.01 21.30 -20.03
CA PRO A 25 -5.45 21.58 -19.99
C PRO A 25 -6.29 20.34 -19.70
N GLU A 26 -5.90 19.16 -20.23
CA GLU A 26 -6.59 17.88 -20.02
C GLU A 26 -6.48 17.41 -18.56
N GLU A 27 -5.28 17.42 -17.98
CA GLU A 27 -5.07 17.10 -16.57
C GLU A 27 -5.87 18.04 -15.65
N ARG A 28 -5.89 19.34 -15.94
CA ARG A 28 -6.65 20.31 -15.17
C ARG A 28 -8.15 20.03 -15.23
N ALA A 29 -8.68 19.75 -16.42
CA ALA A 29 -10.08 19.37 -16.60
C ALA A 29 -10.40 18.07 -15.85
N TYR A 30 -9.51 17.09 -15.90
CA TYR A 30 -9.68 15.82 -15.19
C TYR A 30 -9.69 16.01 -13.67
N ILE A 31 -8.72 16.75 -13.10
CA ILE A 31 -8.68 17.04 -11.66
C ILE A 31 -9.96 17.73 -11.19
N ALA A 32 -10.49 18.67 -11.96
CA ALA A 32 -11.72 19.38 -11.61
C ALA A 32 -12.98 18.50 -11.67
N ALA A 33 -12.98 17.45 -12.51
CA ALA A 33 -14.14 16.61 -12.74
C ALA A 33 -14.13 15.29 -11.94
N ILE A 34 -12.97 14.88 -11.42
CA ILE A 34 -12.75 13.52 -10.89
C ILE A 34 -13.69 13.14 -9.73
N GLU A 35 -13.96 14.06 -8.81
CA GLU A 35 -14.85 13.82 -7.67
C GLU A 35 -16.30 13.63 -8.11
N GLY A 36 -16.78 14.46 -9.03
CA GLY A 36 -18.13 14.36 -9.59
C GLY A 36 -18.36 13.09 -10.42
N ARG A 37 -17.29 12.42 -10.85
CA ARG A 37 -17.33 11.17 -11.63
C ARG A 37 -17.09 9.92 -10.78
N GLY A 38 -17.01 10.05 -9.46
CA GLY A 38 -16.73 8.92 -8.56
C GLY A 38 -15.29 8.38 -8.64
N GLY A 39 -14.38 9.13 -9.26
CA GLY A 39 -12.96 8.79 -9.30
C GLY A 39 -12.27 9.01 -7.95
N LEU A 40 -11.05 8.49 -7.80
CA LEU A 40 -10.23 8.72 -6.61
C LEU A 40 -9.87 10.21 -6.52
N PRO A 41 -10.24 10.96 -5.46
CA PRO A 41 -9.92 12.38 -5.34
C PRO A 41 -8.42 12.68 -5.47
N PHE A 42 -8.09 13.91 -5.80
CA PHE A 42 -6.72 14.38 -5.75
C PHE A 42 -6.34 14.81 -4.34
N ALA A 43 -5.28 14.24 -3.78
CA ALA A 43 -4.66 14.74 -2.56
C ALA A 43 -3.18 14.35 -2.49
N ALA A 44 -2.34 15.29 -2.08
CA ALA A 44 -0.93 15.05 -1.79
C ALA A 44 -0.48 15.92 -0.62
N THR A 45 0.57 15.50 0.09
CA THR A 45 1.22 16.40 1.04
C THR A 45 2.11 17.41 0.29
N PRO A 46 2.30 18.62 0.83
CA PRO A 46 3.28 19.57 0.29
C PRO A 46 4.69 18.96 0.17
N TYR A 47 5.07 18.13 1.16
CA TYR A 47 6.36 17.45 1.14
C TYR A 47 6.47 16.49 -0.05
N PHE A 48 5.51 15.56 -0.25
CA PHE A 48 5.60 14.60 -1.34
C PHE A 48 5.53 15.27 -2.71
N ALA A 49 4.69 16.30 -2.86
CA ALA A 49 4.62 17.12 -4.05
C ALA A 49 5.94 17.87 -4.34
N SER A 50 6.70 18.25 -3.29
CA SER A 50 7.99 18.90 -3.48
C SER A 50 9.09 18.00 -4.06
N LEU A 51 8.92 16.67 -3.98
CA LEU A 51 9.87 15.69 -4.56
C LEU A 51 9.63 15.46 -6.05
N ALA A 52 8.46 15.83 -6.57
CA ALA A 52 8.09 15.64 -7.97
C ALA A 52 8.71 16.70 -8.87
N GLU A 53 9.03 16.32 -10.10
CA GLU A 53 9.45 17.23 -11.16
C GLU A 53 8.26 17.57 -12.10
N PRO A 54 8.36 18.65 -12.90
CA PRO A 54 7.29 19.06 -13.83
C PRO A 54 6.99 18.05 -14.93
N ASP A 55 7.95 17.20 -15.30
CA ASP A 55 7.80 16.20 -16.35
C ASP A 55 6.65 15.23 -16.03
N GLN A 56 5.79 14.97 -17.01
CA GLN A 56 4.71 13.98 -16.89
C GLN A 56 5.23 12.55 -16.70
N ALA A 57 6.43 12.26 -17.17
CA ALA A 57 7.11 10.98 -16.95
C ALA A 57 7.79 10.87 -15.58
N ASP A 58 7.80 11.94 -14.77
CA ASP A 58 8.43 11.92 -13.45
C ASP A 58 7.83 10.84 -12.54
N PRO A 59 8.64 9.90 -12.01
CA PRO A 59 8.16 8.75 -11.26
C PRO A 59 7.47 9.12 -9.95
N ILE A 60 7.78 10.26 -9.34
CA ILE A 60 7.09 10.73 -8.14
C ILE A 60 5.75 11.34 -8.52
N ARG A 61 5.74 12.26 -9.51
CA ARG A 61 4.53 12.91 -10.00
C ARG A 61 3.46 11.89 -10.40
N ARG A 62 3.81 10.89 -11.17
CA ARG A 62 2.89 9.84 -11.65
C ARG A 62 2.19 9.10 -10.53
N GLN A 63 2.79 8.96 -9.36
CA GLN A 63 2.23 8.19 -8.27
C GLN A 63 1.10 8.89 -7.52
N PHE A 64 0.98 10.21 -7.59
CA PHE A 64 -0.06 10.95 -6.86
C PHE A 64 -0.87 11.91 -7.73
N PHE A 65 -0.37 12.25 -8.92
CA PHE A 65 -1.03 13.20 -9.81
C PHE A 65 -2.10 12.47 -10.64
N PRO A 66 -3.36 12.95 -10.67
CA PRO A 66 -4.42 12.35 -11.47
C PRO A 66 -4.09 12.35 -12.95
N ASP A 67 -4.34 11.24 -13.61
CA ASP A 67 -4.05 11.03 -15.02
C ASP A 67 -5.37 10.70 -15.77
N PRO A 68 -5.70 11.38 -16.87
CA PRO A 68 -6.91 11.07 -17.66
C PRO A 68 -7.02 9.61 -18.09
N ARG A 69 -5.90 8.89 -18.19
CA ARG A 69 -5.88 7.45 -18.47
C ARG A 69 -6.56 6.59 -17.40
N GLU A 70 -6.84 7.14 -16.22
CA GLU A 70 -7.62 6.45 -15.18
C GLU A 70 -9.09 6.22 -15.60
N GLU A 71 -9.60 6.95 -16.59
CA GLU A 71 -10.93 6.76 -17.15
C GLU A 71 -10.98 5.73 -18.29
N LEU A 72 -9.82 5.24 -18.76
CA LEU A 72 -9.80 4.23 -19.82
C LEU A 72 -10.44 2.93 -19.31
N PRO A 73 -11.34 2.33 -20.10
CA PRO A 73 -11.96 1.05 -19.74
C PRO A 73 -10.89 -0.04 -19.53
N ASP A 74 -11.04 -0.79 -18.46
CA ASP A 74 -10.25 -1.99 -18.18
C ASP A 74 -11.22 -3.14 -17.88
N PRO A 75 -11.42 -4.09 -18.81
CA PRO A 75 -12.38 -5.17 -18.62
C PRO A 75 -12.01 -6.13 -17.49
N PHE A 76 -10.75 -6.12 -17.05
CA PHE A 76 -10.27 -6.93 -15.93
C PHE A 76 -10.40 -6.25 -14.56
N ALA A 77 -10.82 -4.99 -14.52
CA ALA A 77 -10.86 -4.23 -13.27
C ALA A 77 -11.96 -4.74 -12.33
N LEU A 78 -11.61 -4.86 -11.05
CA LEU A 78 -12.50 -5.28 -9.98
C LEU A 78 -12.59 -4.18 -8.91
N GLU A 79 -13.78 -3.84 -8.46
CA GLU A 79 -13.97 -2.87 -7.35
C GLU A 79 -13.36 -3.37 -6.04
N ASP A 80 -13.39 -4.68 -5.83
CA ASP A 80 -12.73 -5.39 -4.74
C ASP A 80 -11.72 -6.39 -5.31
N PRO A 81 -10.53 -5.91 -5.76
CA PRO A 81 -9.57 -6.75 -6.46
C PRO A 81 -9.04 -7.91 -5.62
N LEU A 82 -8.98 -7.74 -4.30
CA LEU A 82 -8.52 -8.76 -3.36
C LEU A 82 -9.65 -9.62 -2.78
N GLY A 83 -10.91 -9.35 -3.11
CA GLY A 83 -12.06 -10.08 -2.59
C GLY A 83 -12.21 -9.96 -1.08
N GLU A 84 -11.80 -8.82 -0.49
CA GLU A 84 -11.80 -8.62 0.97
C GLU A 84 -13.20 -8.76 1.57
N ALA A 85 -14.24 -8.39 0.82
CA ALA A 85 -15.64 -8.51 1.26
C ALA A 85 -16.06 -9.96 1.59
N ARG A 86 -15.47 -10.95 0.93
CA ARG A 86 -15.73 -12.39 1.16
C ARG A 86 -15.22 -12.87 2.51
N TYR A 87 -14.24 -12.19 3.06
CA TYR A 87 -13.51 -12.56 4.28
C TYR A 87 -13.79 -11.62 5.45
N LEU A 88 -14.84 -10.78 5.34
CA LEU A 88 -15.26 -9.92 6.44
C LEU A 88 -15.80 -10.78 7.60
N ALA A 89 -15.02 -10.82 8.69
CA ALA A 89 -15.30 -11.60 9.90
C ALA A 89 -16.02 -10.76 10.98
N ALA A 90 -15.77 -9.45 10.98
CA ALA A 90 -16.44 -8.45 11.79
C ALA A 90 -16.41 -7.11 11.02
N PRO A 91 -17.16 -6.09 11.42
CA PRO A 91 -17.07 -4.78 10.77
C PRO A 91 -15.61 -4.32 10.65
N ARG A 92 -15.14 -4.04 9.42
CA ARG A 92 -13.77 -3.61 9.11
C ARG A 92 -12.65 -4.63 9.41
N LEU A 93 -12.97 -5.88 9.81
CA LEU A 93 -11.98 -6.93 10.05
C LEU A 93 -12.09 -8.00 8.96
N VAL A 94 -11.03 -8.13 8.17
CA VAL A 94 -10.90 -9.15 7.11
C VAL A 94 -10.02 -10.29 7.65
N HIS A 95 -10.50 -11.53 7.63
CA HIS A 95 -9.79 -12.72 8.08
C HIS A 95 -9.69 -13.75 6.96
N GLN A 96 -8.77 -13.53 6.02
CA GLN A 96 -8.51 -14.43 4.89
C GLN A 96 -7.46 -15.48 5.21
N TYR A 97 -6.45 -15.14 6.01
CA TYR A 97 -5.32 -16.04 6.32
C TYR A 97 -5.42 -16.52 7.75
N ARG A 98 -5.22 -17.81 7.98
CA ARG A 98 -5.38 -18.48 9.28
C ARG A 98 -4.73 -17.74 10.46
N ASP A 99 -3.52 -17.20 10.27
CA ASP A 99 -2.68 -16.67 11.34
C ASP A 99 -2.70 -15.15 11.48
N ARG A 100 -3.46 -14.45 10.61
CA ARG A 100 -3.49 -12.98 10.58
C ARG A 100 -4.81 -12.42 10.10
N ALA A 101 -5.20 -11.28 10.64
CA ALA A 101 -6.35 -10.51 10.18
C ALA A 101 -5.93 -9.09 9.78
N LEU A 102 -6.71 -8.47 8.90
CA LEU A 102 -6.53 -7.11 8.45
C LEU A 102 -7.63 -6.24 9.04
N LEU A 103 -7.25 -5.16 9.72
CA LEU A 103 -8.15 -4.13 10.22
C LEU A 103 -8.11 -2.90 9.31
N LEU A 104 -9.25 -2.55 8.73
CA LEU A 104 -9.47 -1.31 7.98
C LEU A 104 -9.78 -0.16 8.95
N ALA A 105 -8.72 0.44 9.52
CA ALA A 105 -8.83 1.39 10.64
C ALA A 105 -9.50 2.72 10.28
N GLY A 106 -9.40 3.16 9.03
CA GLY A 106 -10.03 4.38 8.51
C GLY A 106 -9.79 4.56 7.03
N GLY A 107 -10.53 5.46 6.37
CA GLY A 107 -10.41 5.69 4.91
C GLY A 107 -9.50 6.85 4.51
N ARG A 108 -8.92 7.59 5.48
CA ARG A 108 -8.08 8.76 5.21
C ARG A 108 -6.63 8.35 4.91
N CYS A 109 -6.01 9.03 3.93
CA CYS A 109 -4.58 8.93 3.63
C CYS A 109 -3.91 10.32 3.70
N ALA A 110 -2.58 10.31 3.82
CA ALA A 110 -1.75 11.52 3.72
C ALA A 110 -1.49 11.94 2.25
N GLY A 111 -2.22 11.37 1.31
CA GLY A 111 -2.18 11.55 -0.12
C GLY A 111 -2.73 10.30 -0.80
N TYR A 112 -3.37 10.46 -1.95
CA TYR A 112 -3.98 9.34 -2.65
C TYR A 112 -3.05 8.80 -3.74
N CYS A 113 -2.53 7.58 -3.53
CA CYS A 113 -1.76 6.87 -4.54
C CYS A 113 -2.62 6.54 -5.75
N ARG A 114 -2.23 6.94 -6.96
CA ARG A 114 -3.04 6.68 -8.17
C ARG A 114 -3.13 5.19 -8.53
N HIS A 115 -2.19 4.38 -8.05
CA HIS A 115 -2.16 2.92 -8.15
C HIS A 115 -2.82 2.19 -6.97
N CYS A 116 -3.61 2.88 -6.13
CA CYS A 116 -4.23 2.29 -4.94
C CYS A 116 -5.29 1.25 -5.31
N PHE A 117 -5.13 0.01 -4.85
CA PHE A 117 -6.12 -1.04 -5.08
C PHE A 117 -7.38 -0.88 -4.22
N ARG A 118 -7.30 -0.19 -3.07
CA ARG A 118 -8.45 0.16 -2.22
C ARG A 118 -9.05 1.52 -2.57
N ARG A 119 -8.91 2.00 -3.80
CA ARG A 119 -9.37 3.34 -4.20
C ARG A 119 -10.86 3.58 -3.97
N VAL A 120 -11.68 2.54 -4.09
CA VAL A 120 -13.13 2.60 -3.78
C VAL A 120 -13.37 2.76 -2.27
N TRP A 121 -12.51 2.18 -1.43
CA TRP A 121 -12.59 2.32 0.02
C TRP A 121 -12.06 3.68 0.50
N VAL A 122 -10.91 4.15 0.01
CA VAL A 122 -10.25 5.37 0.48
C VAL A 122 -10.78 6.65 -0.18
N GLY A 123 -11.47 6.55 -1.30
CA GLY A 123 -12.03 7.70 -2.01
C GLY A 123 -13.24 8.34 -1.32
N VAL A 124 -13.78 7.73 -0.26
CA VAL A 124 -14.97 8.21 0.47
C VAL A 124 -14.63 8.50 1.93
N PRO A 125 -15.34 9.47 2.58
CA PRO A 125 -15.14 9.77 3.99
C PRO A 125 -15.49 8.57 4.88
N ARG A 126 -14.47 7.98 5.50
CA ARG A 126 -14.63 6.91 6.50
C ARG A 126 -13.83 7.30 7.74
N PRO A 127 -14.51 7.64 8.85
CA PRO A 127 -13.83 8.01 10.08
C PRO A 127 -12.97 6.86 10.61
N PHE A 128 -12.03 7.19 11.47
CA PHE A 128 -11.22 6.18 12.15
C PHE A 128 -12.11 5.31 13.05
N VAL A 129 -11.79 4.03 13.16
CA VAL A 129 -12.56 3.03 13.90
C VAL A 129 -12.85 3.49 15.33
N THR A 130 -14.11 3.40 15.74
CA THR A 130 -14.62 3.77 17.06
C THR A 130 -14.51 2.60 18.05
N ASP A 131 -14.68 2.87 19.35
CA ASP A 131 -14.70 1.79 20.36
C ASP A 131 -15.87 0.82 20.16
N ALA A 132 -17.04 1.32 19.76
CA ALA A 132 -18.20 0.47 19.46
C ALA A 132 -17.96 -0.47 18.27
N GLU A 133 -17.19 -0.03 17.26
CA GLU A 133 -16.78 -0.90 16.15
C GLU A 133 -15.66 -1.86 16.55
N LEU A 134 -14.83 -1.49 17.54
CA LEU A 134 -13.77 -2.35 18.05
C LEU A 134 -14.30 -3.49 18.93
N ASP A 135 -15.40 -3.32 19.65
CA ASP A 135 -15.93 -4.35 20.55
C ASP A 135 -16.15 -5.71 19.86
N PRO A 136 -16.88 -5.82 18.72
CA PRO A 136 -17.03 -7.08 18.02
C PRO A 136 -15.71 -7.59 17.41
N ILE A 137 -14.80 -6.71 17.02
CA ILE A 137 -13.47 -7.08 16.50
C ILE A 137 -12.65 -7.75 17.62
N ILE A 138 -12.60 -7.15 18.81
CA ILE A 138 -11.89 -7.70 19.98
C ILE A 138 -12.48 -9.04 20.38
N ALA A 139 -13.82 -9.15 20.44
CA ALA A 139 -14.50 -10.41 20.73
C ALA A 139 -14.13 -11.52 19.71
N TYR A 140 -14.11 -11.18 18.41
CA TYR A 140 -13.70 -12.09 17.35
C TYR A 140 -12.25 -12.55 17.53
N LEU A 141 -11.31 -11.62 17.71
CA LEU A 141 -9.88 -11.91 17.90
C LEU A 141 -9.64 -12.78 19.17
N ALA A 142 -10.39 -12.55 20.23
CA ALA A 142 -10.30 -13.35 21.47
C ALA A 142 -10.79 -14.79 21.26
N ALA A 143 -11.78 -15.00 20.39
CA ALA A 143 -12.31 -16.32 20.05
C ALA A 143 -11.42 -17.08 19.04
N HIS A 144 -10.65 -16.37 18.18
CA HIS A 144 -9.84 -16.95 17.11
C HIS A 144 -8.34 -16.88 17.46
N ARG A 145 -7.91 -17.77 18.36
CA ARG A 145 -6.55 -17.80 18.92
C ARG A 145 -5.46 -18.17 17.93
N GLU A 146 -5.81 -18.70 16.77
CA GLU A 146 -4.92 -18.93 15.64
C GLU A 146 -4.40 -17.62 15.03
N ILE A 147 -5.12 -16.51 15.18
CA ILE A 147 -4.69 -15.18 14.72
C ILE A 147 -3.56 -14.67 15.62
N ARG A 148 -2.37 -14.55 15.06
CA ARG A 148 -1.14 -14.10 15.75
C ARG A 148 -0.76 -12.68 15.40
N GLU A 149 -1.31 -12.13 14.32
CA GLU A 149 -0.99 -10.80 13.84
C GLU A 149 -2.22 -10.05 13.36
N VAL A 150 -2.31 -8.76 13.70
CA VAL A 150 -3.28 -7.83 13.11
C VAL A 150 -2.54 -6.80 12.28
N LEU A 151 -2.88 -6.74 10.98
CA LEU A 151 -2.43 -5.71 10.06
C LEU A 151 -3.36 -4.50 10.23
N VAL A 152 -2.83 -3.39 10.70
CA VAL A 152 -3.57 -2.12 10.83
C VAL A 152 -3.36 -1.31 9.55
N SER A 153 -4.42 -1.15 8.75
CA SER A 153 -4.40 -0.56 7.41
C SER A 153 -5.73 0.19 7.12
N GLY A 154 -6.23 0.11 5.90
CA GLY A 154 -7.42 0.80 5.40
C GLY A 154 -7.03 1.86 4.39
N GLY A 155 -7.16 3.16 4.76
CA GLY A 155 -6.35 4.23 4.24
C GLY A 155 -4.96 4.15 4.87
N ASP A 156 -4.46 5.23 5.43
CA ASP A 156 -3.18 5.17 6.16
C ASP A 156 -3.42 5.43 7.66
N PRO A 157 -3.17 4.46 8.54
CA PRO A 157 -3.42 4.59 9.96
C PRO A 157 -2.61 5.72 10.62
N LEU A 158 -1.45 6.10 10.07
CA LEU A 158 -0.63 7.18 10.63
C LEU A 158 -1.21 8.58 10.37
N THR A 159 -2.32 8.69 9.66
CA THR A 159 -3.09 9.94 9.58
C THR A 159 -3.82 10.26 10.90
N ALA A 160 -4.02 9.27 11.76
CA ALA A 160 -4.59 9.46 13.09
C ALA A 160 -3.57 10.06 14.06
N SER A 161 -4.04 10.71 15.14
CA SER A 161 -3.17 11.22 16.21
C SER A 161 -2.57 10.08 17.04
N ASP A 162 -1.48 10.37 17.76
CA ASP A 162 -0.84 9.39 18.65
C ASP A 162 -1.81 8.85 19.70
N GLY A 163 -2.67 9.69 20.27
CA GLY A 163 -3.67 9.25 21.24
C GLY A 163 -4.73 8.31 20.65
N VAL A 164 -5.14 8.52 19.41
CA VAL A 164 -6.07 7.62 18.69
C VAL A 164 -5.38 6.28 18.37
N LEU A 165 -4.12 6.30 17.94
CA LEU A 165 -3.35 5.08 17.69
C LEU A 165 -3.09 4.31 18.99
N GLU A 166 -2.75 5.00 20.10
CA GLU A 166 -2.53 4.37 21.39
C GLU A 166 -3.79 3.69 21.90
N ARG A 167 -4.96 4.35 21.78
CA ARG A 167 -6.25 3.73 22.08
C ARG A 167 -6.47 2.46 21.26
N LEU A 168 -6.27 2.53 19.94
CA LEU A 168 -6.42 1.36 19.07
C LEU A 168 -5.49 0.22 19.48
N PHE A 169 -4.20 0.50 19.67
CA PHE A 169 -3.22 -0.54 20.01
C PHE A 169 -3.53 -1.16 21.38
N ARG A 170 -3.93 -0.36 22.37
CA ARG A 170 -4.38 -0.85 23.67
C ARG A 170 -5.57 -1.79 23.52
N ARG A 171 -6.61 -1.37 22.78
CA ARG A 171 -7.80 -2.19 22.54
C ARG A 171 -7.45 -3.52 21.83
N LEU A 172 -6.61 -3.49 20.81
CA LEU A 172 -6.16 -4.72 20.14
C LEU A 172 -5.37 -5.66 21.09
N ARG A 173 -4.68 -5.11 22.07
CA ARG A 173 -3.98 -5.90 23.11
C ARG A 173 -4.94 -6.52 24.14
N GLU A 174 -6.11 -5.96 24.33
CA GLU A 174 -7.16 -6.56 25.20
C GLU A 174 -7.66 -7.91 24.65
N ALA A 175 -7.59 -8.13 23.33
CA ALA A 175 -7.86 -9.43 22.72
C ALA A 175 -6.80 -10.49 23.07
N ALA A 176 -5.69 -10.11 23.69
CA ALA A 176 -4.65 -11.04 24.11
C ALA A 176 -5.14 -11.96 25.24
N VAL A 177 -4.66 -13.20 25.20
CA VAL A 177 -5.09 -14.34 25.98
C VAL A 177 -5.11 -14.07 27.50
N PRO A 178 -6.24 -14.28 28.20
CA PRO A 178 -6.23 -14.43 29.65
C PRO A 178 -5.28 -15.58 30.04
N GLY A 179 -4.30 -15.31 30.92
CA GLY A 179 -3.34 -16.32 31.39
C GLY A 179 -1.92 -16.24 30.83
N GLY A 180 -1.54 -15.08 30.19
CA GLY A 180 -0.11 -14.81 29.90
C GLY A 180 0.41 -15.35 28.56
N GLY A 181 -0.45 -15.54 27.58
CA GLY A 181 -0.04 -15.89 26.20
C GLY A 181 0.72 -14.79 25.48
N VAL A 182 1.38 -15.13 24.37
CA VAL A 182 2.08 -14.16 23.51
C VAL A 182 1.08 -13.14 22.97
N PRO A 183 1.33 -11.83 23.15
CA PRO A 183 0.42 -10.80 22.65
C PRO A 183 0.35 -10.81 21.12
N ILE A 184 -0.83 -10.49 20.56
CA ILE A 184 -1.02 -10.35 19.13
C ILE A 184 0.01 -9.35 18.58
N SER A 185 0.75 -9.75 17.55
CA SER A 185 1.68 -8.85 16.85
C SER A 185 0.90 -7.79 16.07
N LEU A 186 1.38 -6.56 16.05
CA LEU A 186 0.80 -5.48 15.24
C LEU A 186 1.69 -5.20 14.03
N ARG A 187 1.07 -5.07 12.86
CA ARG A 187 1.75 -4.59 11.64
C ARG A 187 1.06 -3.32 11.17
N VAL A 188 1.72 -2.19 11.31
CA VAL A 188 1.24 -0.89 10.82
C VAL A 188 1.60 -0.77 9.35
N CYS A 189 0.59 -0.80 8.47
CA CYS A 189 0.76 -0.66 7.02
C CYS A 189 0.60 0.81 6.64
N THR A 190 1.65 1.45 6.14
CA THR A 190 1.67 2.90 5.94
C THR A 190 2.56 3.32 4.77
N ARG A 191 2.27 4.48 4.21
CA ARG A 191 3.15 5.20 3.29
C ARG A 191 3.65 6.53 3.88
N VAL A 192 3.15 6.92 5.04
CA VAL A 192 3.49 8.20 5.70
C VAL A 192 4.99 8.44 5.85
N PRO A 193 5.87 7.44 6.12
CA PRO A 193 7.30 7.70 6.23
C PRO A 193 7.92 8.36 4.99
N VAL A 194 7.33 8.19 3.80
CA VAL A 194 7.80 8.80 2.55
C VAL A 194 6.88 9.89 2.02
N THR A 195 5.63 9.98 2.49
CA THR A 195 4.70 11.04 2.05
C THR A 195 4.58 12.19 3.04
N ASP A 196 4.81 11.95 4.33
CA ASP A 196 4.86 12.96 5.40
C ASP A 196 5.78 12.51 6.54
N PRO A 197 7.10 12.46 6.34
CA PRO A 197 8.05 11.93 7.34
C PRO A 197 8.03 12.66 8.68
N ARG A 198 7.58 13.93 8.71
CA ARG A 198 7.45 14.71 9.95
C ARG A 198 6.43 14.15 10.92
N ARG A 199 5.51 13.28 10.46
CA ARG A 199 4.57 12.55 11.31
C ARG A 199 5.27 11.58 12.27
N LEU A 200 6.45 11.08 11.91
CA LEU A 200 7.26 10.18 12.74
C LEU A 200 8.12 10.96 13.74
N THR A 201 7.44 11.59 14.69
CA THR A 201 8.08 12.27 15.82
C THR A 201 8.67 11.28 16.81
N GLY A 202 9.54 11.74 17.72
CA GLY A 202 10.04 10.92 18.83
C GLY A 202 8.91 10.34 19.70
N ALA A 203 7.80 11.08 19.87
CA ALA A 203 6.62 10.61 20.62
C ALA A 203 5.92 9.46 19.86
N ALA A 204 5.72 9.58 18.55
CA ALA A 204 5.12 8.52 17.74
C ALA A 204 5.98 7.25 17.72
N ILE A 205 7.30 7.39 17.55
CA ILE A 205 8.24 6.27 17.59
C ILE A 205 8.26 5.62 18.99
N GLY A 206 8.24 6.42 20.05
CA GLY A 206 8.13 5.95 21.44
C GLY A 206 6.83 5.18 21.67
N LEU A 207 5.71 5.64 21.11
CA LEU A 207 4.44 4.92 21.15
C LEU A 207 4.58 3.52 20.51
N PHE A 208 5.12 3.42 19.29
CA PHE A 208 5.29 2.12 18.61
C PHE A 208 6.19 1.17 19.41
N SER A 209 7.26 1.70 20.02
CA SER A 209 8.17 0.93 20.86
C SER A 209 7.50 0.33 22.11
N ARG A 210 6.52 1.02 22.70
CA ARG A 210 5.74 0.49 23.85
C ARG A 210 4.82 -0.67 23.48
N TYR A 211 4.40 -0.73 22.22
CA TYR A 211 3.47 -1.77 21.73
C TYR A 211 4.15 -2.90 20.96
N LYS A 212 5.42 -3.21 21.27
CA LYS A 212 6.08 -4.41 20.72
C LYS A 212 5.40 -5.69 21.24
N PRO A 213 5.32 -6.78 20.44
CA PRO A 213 5.84 -6.92 19.08
C PRO A 213 5.02 -6.12 18.06
N LEU A 214 5.63 -5.06 17.53
CA LEU A 214 5.08 -4.22 16.47
C LEU A 214 6.13 -4.06 15.37
N ARG A 215 5.67 -4.14 14.13
CA ARG A 215 6.49 -3.85 12.94
C ARG A 215 5.74 -2.90 12.00
N MET A 216 6.47 -2.22 11.14
CA MET A 216 5.90 -1.38 10.11
C MET A 216 6.05 -2.08 8.75
N ALA A 217 5.01 -2.02 7.91
CA ALA A 217 5.10 -2.33 6.49
C ALA A 217 4.97 -1.00 5.73
N VAL A 218 6.09 -0.52 5.19
CA VAL A 218 6.16 0.77 4.53
C VAL A 218 6.13 0.58 3.02
N HIS A 219 5.26 1.34 2.36
CA HIS A 219 5.13 1.32 0.92
C HIS A 219 6.07 2.35 0.30
N ILE A 220 7.06 1.88 -0.50
CA ILE A 220 8.06 2.68 -1.20
C ILE A 220 8.23 2.11 -2.61
N ASN A 221 8.06 2.92 -3.65
CA ASN A 221 8.12 2.45 -5.04
C ASN A 221 9.35 2.93 -5.82
N HIS A 222 10.00 4.02 -5.37
CA HIS A 222 11.10 4.61 -6.12
C HIS A 222 12.20 5.16 -5.19
N PRO A 223 13.51 5.07 -5.54
CA PRO A 223 14.61 5.58 -4.69
C PRO A 223 14.44 7.06 -4.31
N ARG A 224 13.90 7.89 -5.20
CA ARG A 224 13.68 9.32 -4.93
C ARG A 224 12.66 9.60 -3.80
N GLU A 225 11.85 8.63 -3.39
CA GLU A 225 11.00 8.74 -2.19
C GLU A 225 11.83 8.71 -0.90
N LEU A 226 13.04 8.15 -0.94
CA LEU A 226 14.00 8.14 0.16
C LEU A 226 14.80 9.45 0.22
N ALA A 227 14.13 10.59 0.18
CA ALA A 227 14.73 11.90 0.41
C ALA A 227 15.23 12.04 1.86
N PRO A 228 16.10 13.03 2.19
CA PRO A 228 16.79 13.12 3.47
C PRO A 228 15.85 13.03 4.70
N GLU A 229 14.66 13.62 4.64
CA GLU A 229 13.67 13.59 5.73
C GLU A 229 13.11 12.19 5.95
N ALA A 230 12.74 11.50 4.85
CA ALA A 230 12.23 10.14 4.91
C ALA A 230 13.30 9.17 5.43
N ARG A 231 14.56 9.32 4.98
CA ARG A 231 15.70 8.53 5.48
C ARG A 231 15.87 8.70 6.99
N ARG A 232 15.85 9.94 7.49
CA ARG A 232 15.98 10.22 8.94
C ARG A 232 14.85 9.59 9.74
N ALA A 233 13.60 9.72 9.27
CA ALA A 233 12.43 9.16 9.94
C ALA A 233 12.46 7.62 10.00
N LEU A 234 12.81 6.97 8.90
CA LEU A 234 12.94 5.51 8.80
C LEU A 234 14.10 4.99 9.66
N ALA A 235 15.27 5.65 9.60
CA ALA A 235 16.42 5.29 10.43
C ALA A 235 16.12 5.41 11.92
N ALA A 236 15.35 6.43 12.33
CA ALA A 236 14.92 6.59 13.72
C ALA A 236 13.98 5.44 14.18
N CYS A 237 13.10 4.94 13.32
CA CYS A 237 12.28 3.77 13.62
C CYS A 237 13.15 2.52 13.82
N VAL A 238 14.12 2.29 12.93
CA VAL A 238 15.07 1.16 13.02
C VAL A 238 15.90 1.27 14.30
N ALA A 239 16.45 2.45 14.60
CA ALA A 239 17.23 2.70 15.82
C ALA A 239 16.42 2.47 17.10
N ALA A 240 15.10 2.69 17.06
CA ALA A 240 14.19 2.36 18.15
C ALA A 240 13.84 0.86 18.22
N GLY A 241 14.44 0.03 17.38
CA GLY A 241 14.20 -1.42 17.31
C GLY A 241 12.80 -1.78 16.78
N ILE A 242 12.23 -0.97 15.89
CA ILE A 242 11.00 -1.25 15.17
C ILE A 242 11.39 -1.86 13.81
N PRO A 243 11.06 -3.13 13.55
CA PRO A 243 11.32 -3.73 12.24
C PRO A 243 10.51 -3.01 11.16
N VAL A 244 11.18 -2.60 10.08
CA VAL A 244 10.55 -1.94 8.94
C VAL A 244 10.67 -2.82 7.70
N LEU A 245 9.53 -3.30 7.22
CA LEU A 245 9.39 -4.11 6.01
C LEU A 245 9.03 -3.21 4.84
N VAL A 246 9.70 -3.33 3.72
CA VAL A 246 9.42 -2.53 2.52
C VAL A 246 8.56 -3.32 1.56
N GLN A 247 7.41 -2.73 1.18
CA GLN A 247 6.53 -3.22 0.14
C GLN A 247 6.60 -2.25 -1.04
N THR A 248 6.78 -2.81 -2.23
CA THR A 248 6.87 -2.07 -3.49
C THR A 248 5.90 -2.68 -4.48
N VAL A 249 5.18 -1.86 -5.24
CA VAL A 249 4.38 -2.32 -6.38
C VAL A 249 5.16 -2.06 -7.66
N LEU A 250 5.19 -3.03 -8.57
CA LEU A 250 5.77 -2.88 -9.90
C LEU A 250 4.84 -2.04 -10.76
N LEU A 251 5.28 -0.85 -11.13
CA LEU A 251 4.49 0.17 -11.80
C LEU A 251 5.16 0.60 -13.11
N GLN A 252 4.47 0.42 -14.21
CA GLN A 252 4.94 0.84 -15.54
C GLN A 252 5.22 2.35 -15.56
N GLY A 253 6.41 2.72 -16.02
CA GLY A 253 6.89 4.09 -16.12
C GLY A 253 7.16 4.77 -14.76
N VAL A 254 7.27 3.99 -13.68
CA VAL A 254 7.71 4.46 -12.37
C VAL A 254 8.96 3.70 -11.94
N ASN A 255 8.90 2.39 -11.91
CA ASN A 255 9.97 1.53 -11.42
C ASN A 255 10.11 0.21 -12.20
N ASP A 256 9.60 0.13 -13.41
CA ASP A 256 9.65 -1.06 -14.30
C ASP A 256 11.01 -1.26 -14.97
N ASP A 257 12.06 -0.96 -14.23
CA ASP A 257 13.48 -1.10 -14.58
C ASP A 257 14.24 -1.79 -13.43
N ALA A 258 15.04 -2.80 -13.77
CA ALA A 258 15.76 -3.60 -12.78
C ALA A 258 16.83 -2.80 -12.02
N ALA A 259 17.47 -1.81 -12.66
CA ALA A 259 18.48 -0.98 -12.00
C ALA A 259 17.82 -0.03 -10.98
N ILE A 260 16.70 0.60 -11.34
CA ILE A 260 15.92 1.46 -10.44
C ILE A 260 15.46 0.67 -9.20
N LEU A 261 14.93 -0.54 -9.40
CA LEU A 261 14.51 -1.41 -8.28
C LEU A 261 15.71 -1.85 -7.43
N ALA A 262 16.84 -2.18 -8.07
CA ALA A 262 18.04 -2.57 -7.35
C ALA A 262 18.58 -1.42 -6.48
N ASP A 263 18.60 -0.21 -7.00
CA ASP A 263 19.01 0.98 -6.26
C ASP A 263 18.07 1.24 -5.07
N LEU A 264 16.74 1.15 -5.28
CA LEU A 264 15.77 1.25 -4.19
C LEU A 264 16.07 0.27 -3.06
N PHE A 265 16.24 -1.01 -3.38
CA PHE A 265 16.40 -2.03 -2.35
C PHE A 265 17.77 -2.00 -1.69
N ARG A 266 18.83 -1.61 -2.40
CA ARG A 266 20.16 -1.33 -1.79
C ARG A 266 20.09 -0.20 -0.79
N GLU A 267 19.42 0.91 -1.15
CA GLU A 267 19.22 2.03 -0.25
C GLU A 267 18.39 1.64 0.98
N CYS A 268 17.32 0.87 0.81
CA CYS A 268 16.54 0.32 1.91
C CYS A 268 17.42 -0.51 2.84
N ARG A 269 18.23 -1.42 2.32
CA ARG A 269 19.16 -2.24 3.12
C ARG A 269 20.18 -1.38 3.86
N GLY A 270 20.73 -0.38 3.20
CA GLY A 270 21.67 0.58 3.82
C GLY A 270 21.07 1.34 5.02
N LEU A 271 19.76 1.54 5.05
CA LEU A 271 19.01 2.12 6.16
C LEU A 271 18.58 1.09 7.22
N GLY A 272 18.88 -0.20 7.06
CA GLY A 272 18.43 -1.27 7.95
C GLY A 272 16.98 -1.70 7.73
N LEU A 273 16.37 -1.30 6.61
CA LEU A 273 15.03 -1.75 6.22
C LEU A 273 15.13 -3.12 5.55
N THR A 274 14.05 -3.90 5.62
CA THR A 274 13.98 -5.22 5.00
C THR A 274 13.15 -5.16 3.71
N PRO A 275 13.74 -5.31 2.50
CA PRO A 275 12.99 -5.58 1.28
C PRO A 275 12.11 -6.81 1.50
N TYR A 276 10.79 -6.66 1.36
CA TYR A 276 9.86 -7.72 1.74
C TYR A 276 9.10 -8.26 0.53
N TYR A 277 8.32 -7.39 -0.12
CA TYR A 277 7.58 -7.74 -1.33
C TYR A 277 7.83 -6.75 -2.46
N LEU A 278 7.96 -7.27 -3.68
CA LEU A 278 7.63 -6.60 -4.92
C LEU A 278 6.29 -7.18 -5.39
N PHE A 279 5.25 -6.36 -5.48
CA PHE A 279 3.93 -6.79 -5.92
C PHE A 279 3.71 -6.56 -7.41
N GLN A 280 3.16 -7.53 -8.10
CA GLN A 280 2.47 -7.28 -9.35
C GLN A 280 1.24 -6.43 -9.05
N LEU A 281 0.89 -5.49 -9.94
CA LEU A 281 -0.22 -4.57 -9.74
C LEU A 281 -1.56 -5.30 -9.63
N ASP A 282 -2.37 -4.91 -8.64
CA ASP A 282 -3.74 -5.39 -8.47
C ASP A 282 -4.68 -4.79 -9.54
N LEU A 283 -5.72 -5.53 -9.89
CA LEU A 283 -6.67 -5.17 -10.96
C LEU A 283 -7.75 -4.21 -10.47
N ALA A 284 -7.36 -3.04 -9.97
CA ALA A 284 -8.30 -2.02 -9.53
C ALA A 284 -8.71 -1.08 -10.68
N PRO A 285 -9.95 -0.54 -10.69
CA PRO A 285 -10.37 0.42 -11.70
C PRO A 285 -9.43 1.63 -11.77
N GLY A 286 -9.13 2.11 -12.99
CA GLY A 286 -8.30 3.29 -13.21
C GLY A 286 -6.81 3.11 -12.91
N THR A 287 -6.30 1.87 -12.78
CA THR A 287 -4.88 1.60 -12.52
C THR A 287 -4.17 0.94 -13.70
N ALA A 288 -4.90 0.55 -14.76
CA ALA A 288 -4.38 -0.24 -15.88
C ALA A 288 -3.13 0.36 -16.56
N HIS A 289 -3.04 1.69 -16.61
CA HIS A 289 -1.90 2.41 -17.21
C HIS A 289 -0.59 2.28 -16.42
N PHE A 290 -0.64 1.70 -15.20
CA PHE A 290 0.51 1.30 -14.40
C PHE A 290 0.83 -0.19 -14.51
N ARG A 291 0.00 -0.99 -15.19
CA ARG A 291 0.18 -2.43 -15.26
C ARG A 291 1.37 -2.80 -16.14
N THR A 292 2.35 -3.44 -15.53
CA THR A 292 3.43 -4.12 -16.25
C THR A 292 2.96 -5.52 -16.63
N ALA A 293 3.16 -5.93 -17.89
CA ALA A 293 2.82 -7.30 -18.33
C ALA A 293 3.53 -8.35 -17.45
N LEU A 294 2.81 -9.41 -17.05
CA LEU A 294 3.30 -10.40 -16.08
C LEU A 294 4.65 -11.02 -16.49
N LYS A 295 4.81 -11.41 -17.78
CA LYS A 295 6.09 -11.96 -18.29
C LYS A 295 7.24 -10.93 -18.18
N ARG A 296 6.95 -9.65 -18.39
CA ARG A 296 7.96 -8.59 -18.20
C ARG A 296 8.34 -8.48 -16.71
N GLY A 297 7.36 -8.54 -15.80
CA GLY A 297 7.61 -8.54 -14.35
C GLY A 297 8.47 -9.73 -13.90
N LEU A 298 8.20 -10.93 -14.42
CA LEU A 298 9.02 -12.12 -14.16
C LEU A 298 10.47 -11.93 -14.66
N SER A 299 10.66 -11.37 -15.86
CA SER A 299 12.00 -11.07 -16.38
C SER A 299 12.74 -10.05 -15.51
N LEU A 300 12.07 -8.96 -15.17
CA LEU A 300 12.63 -7.92 -14.28
C LEU A 300 13.03 -8.50 -12.92
N HIS A 301 12.19 -9.35 -12.32
CA HIS A 301 12.51 -9.95 -11.04
C HIS A 301 13.70 -10.93 -11.14
N ARG A 302 13.85 -11.65 -12.24
CA ARG A 302 15.04 -12.48 -12.49
C ARG A 302 16.31 -11.63 -12.59
N GLU A 303 16.26 -10.53 -13.34
CA GLU A 303 17.37 -9.56 -13.43
C GLU A 303 17.70 -8.99 -12.04
N LEU A 304 16.67 -8.61 -11.28
CA LEU A 304 16.81 -8.09 -9.92
C LEU A 304 17.44 -9.09 -8.96
N ARG A 305 17.09 -10.37 -9.04
CA ARG A 305 17.74 -11.44 -8.25
C ARG A 305 19.24 -11.55 -8.55
N ASN A 306 19.63 -11.38 -9.81
CA ASN A 306 21.05 -11.38 -10.18
C ASN A 306 21.80 -10.18 -9.60
N LEU A 307 21.14 -9.02 -9.46
CA LEU A 307 21.71 -7.77 -8.93
C LEU A 307 21.81 -7.73 -7.40
N LEU A 308 20.88 -8.41 -6.70
CA LEU A 308 20.70 -8.28 -5.24
C LEU A 308 20.95 -9.59 -4.47
N GLY A 309 20.93 -10.73 -5.15
CA GLY A 309 21.08 -12.03 -4.46
C GLY A 309 20.01 -12.25 -3.40
N ALA A 310 20.44 -12.52 -2.16
CA ALA A 310 19.56 -12.80 -1.03
C ALA A 310 18.75 -11.57 -0.53
N ASP A 311 19.14 -10.37 -0.93
CA ASP A 311 18.43 -9.13 -0.56
C ASP A 311 17.26 -8.80 -1.51
N CYS A 312 17.05 -9.63 -2.54
CA CYS A 312 15.93 -9.47 -3.47
C CYS A 312 14.60 -9.75 -2.75
N PRO A 313 13.60 -8.83 -2.84
CA PRO A 313 12.29 -9.06 -2.26
C PRO A 313 11.56 -10.21 -2.97
N VAL A 314 10.57 -10.78 -2.29
CA VAL A 314 9.68 -11.77 -2.91
C VAL A 314 8.78 -11.08 -3.93
N TYR A 315 8.81 -11.52 -5.19
CA TYR A 315 7.83 -11.10 -6.18
C TYR A 315 6.53 -11.86 -5.95
N ALA A 316 5.42 -11.17 -5.87
CA ALA A 316 4.14 -11.76 -5.53
C ALA A 316 2.98 -11.07 -6.25
N VAL A 317 1.86 -11.78 -6.36
CA VAL A 317 0.58 -11.23 -6.80
C VAL A 317 -0.50 -11.66 -5.81
N ASP A 318 -1.43 -10.78 -5.51
CA ASP A 318 -2.70 -11.15 -4.91
C ASP A 318 -3.64 -11.59 -6.06
N LEU A 319 -4.07 -12.86 -6.04
CA LEU A 319 -4.93 -13.41 -7.08
C LEU A 319 -6.28 -12.70 -7.08
N PRO A 320 -6.78 -12.26 -8.25
CA PRO A 320 -7.98 -11.42 -8.33
C PRO A 320 -9.21 -12.04 -7.65
N GLY A 321 -10.05 -11.21 -7.01
CA GLY A 321 -11.31 -11.67 -6.42
C GLY A 321 -11.17 -12.61 -5.22
N GLY A 322 -10.00 -12.64 -4.55
CA GLY A 322 -9.86 -13.32 -3.25
C GLY A 322 -9.12 -14.67 -3.32
N GLY A 323 -8.42 -14.97 -4.41
CA GLY A 323 -7.62 -16.20 -4.53
C GLY A 323 -6.41 -16.29 -3.60
N GLY A 324 -6.12 -15.20 -2.87
CA GLY A 324 -4.99 -15.12 -1.97
C GLY A 324 -3.68 -14.79 -2.67
N LYS A 325 -2.63 -14.67 -1.87
CA LYS A 325 -1.30 -14.26 -2.33
C LYS A 325 -0.48 -15.47 -2.76
N ILE A 326 0.10 -15.38 -3.95
CA ILE A 326 1.11 -16.35 -4.42
C ILE A 326 2.44 -15.66 -4.70
N ARG A 327 3.52 -16.41 -4.56
CA ARG A 327 4.83 -16.00 -5.08
C ARG A 327 4.85 -16.20 -6.58
N LEU A 328 5.50 -15.28 -7.29
CA LEU A 328 5.68 -15.36 -8.73
C LEU A 328 7.10 -15.77 -9.06
N ASP A 329 7.21 -16.80 -9.87
CA ASP A 329 8.45 -17.29 -10.47
C ASP A 329 8.19 -17.79 -11.90
N GLU A 330 9.19 -18.35 -12.52
CA GLU A 330 9.13 -18.83 -13.91
C GLU A 330 8.09 -19.94 -14.14
N ASN A 331 7.68 -20.67 -13.07
CA ASN A 331 6.72 -21.78 -13.11
C ASN A 331 5.31 -21.36 -12.67
N SER A 332 5.11 -20.09 -12.35
CA SER A 332 3.83 -19.61 -11.82
C SER A 332 2.70 -19.60 -12.87
N ILE A 333 3.05 -19.55 -14.16
CA ILE A 333 2.08 -19.60 -15.26
C ILE A 333 1.78 -21.06 -15.57
N ALA A 334 0.60 -21.52 -15.17
CA ALA A 334 0.12 -22.89 -15.42
C ALA A 334 -0.43 -23.09 -16.85
N GLY A 335 -0.81 -22.00 -17.54
CA GLY A 335 -1.35 -22.03 -18.89
C GLY A 335 -1.68 -20.65 -19.41
N GLU A 336 -2.08 -20.61 -20.67
CA GLU A 336 -2.59 -19.42 -21.37
C GLU A 336 -4.00 -19.70 -21.87
N GLY A 337 -4.85 -18.69 -21.91
CA GLY A 337 -6.21 -18.81 -22.40
C GLY A 337 -6.82 -17.48 -22.82
N GLU A 338 -8.10 -17.56 -23.11
CA GLU A 338 -8.94 -16.43 -23.50
C GLU A 338 -10.17 -16.44 -22.59
N GLU A 339 -10.44 -15.33 -21.94
CA GLU A 339 -11.64 -15.08 -21.16
C GLU A 339 -12.48 -14.00 -21.87
N PRO A 340 -13.75 -13.79 -21.50
CA PRO A 340 -14.58 -12.74 -22.12
C PRO A 340 -13.96 -11.35 -22.08
N GLU A 341 -13.14 -11.06 -21.06
CA GLU A 341 -12.43 -9.82 -20.84
C GLU A 341 -11.18 -9.70 -21.72
N GLY A 342 -10.67 -10.83 -22.28
CA GLY A 342 -9.51 -10.89 -23.15
C GLY A 342 -8.47 -11.96 -22.77
N PRO A 343 -7.27 -11.89 -23.36
CA PRO A 343 -6.24 -12.91 -23.17
C PRO A 343 -5.66 -12.91 -21.74
N VAL A 344 -5.54 -14.12 -21.17
CA VAL A 344 -5.09 -14.32 -19.78
C VAL A 344 -3.96 -15.34 -19.66
N TYR A 345 -3.23 -15.25 -18.54
CA TYR A 345 -2.48 -16.34 -17.96
C TYR A 345 -3.28 -16.98 -16.83
N TYR A 346 -3.24 -18.30 -16.73
CA TYR A 346 -3.76 -19.01 -15.58
C TYR A 346 -2.63 -19.20 -14.56
N LEU A 347 -2.87 -18.69 -13.33
CA LEU A 347 -1.97 -18.81 -12.20
C LEU A 347 -2.54 -19.80 -11.20
N LYS A 348 -1.69 -20.64 -10.62
CA LYS A 348 -2.12 -21.64 -9.65
C LYS A 348 -2.22 -21.04 -8.25
N GLY A 349 -3.43 -21.07 -7.68
CA GLY A 349 -3.69 -20.64 -6.31
C GLY A 349 -3.12 -21.59 -5.25
N PRO A 350 -3.14 -21.18 -3.97
CA PRO A 350 -2.63 -21.99 -2.85
C PRO A 350 -3.35 -23.33 -2.67
N ASP A 351 -4.62 -23.40 -3.07
CA ASP A 351 -5.46 -24.60 -3.03
C ASP A 351 -5.38 -25.45 -4.32
N GLY A 352 -4.56 -25.02 -5.28
CA GLY A 352 -4.41 -25.67 -6.59
C GLY A 352 -5.41 -25.23 -7.64
N SER A 353 -6.36 -24.37 -7.34
CA SER A 353 -7.28 -23.76 -8.30
C SER A 353 -6.54 -22.86 -9.30
N LEU A 354 -7.13 -22.66 -10.48
CA LEU A 354 -6.57 -21.78 -11.52
C LEU A 354 -7.28 -20.42 -11.49
N TRP A 355 -6.49 -19.36 -11.55
CA TRP A 355 -6.93 -17.98 -11.49
C TRP A 355 -6.45 -17.22 -12.72
N ALA A 356 -7.38 -16.57 -13.41
CA ALA A 356 -7.07 -15.77 -14.58
C ALA A 356 -6.41 -14.45 -14.15
N TYR A 357 -5.33 -14.08 -14.86
CA TYR A 357 -4.66 -12.79 -14.73
C TYR A 357 -4.37 -12.25 -16.15
N PRO A 358 -4.63 -10.97 -16.46
CA PRO A 358 -4.45 -10.42 -17.81
C PRO A 358 -3.01 -10.54 -18.30
N ARG A 359 -2.86 -10.78 -19.63
CA ARG A 359 -1.54 -10.89 -20.28
C ARG A 359 -0.87 -9.53 -20.46
N ARG A 360 -1.66 -8.44 -20.54
CA ARG A 360 -1.21 -7.05 -20.74
C ARG A 360 -1.75 -6.14 -19.65
#